data_2d581ff98391c4c352f789d0cf0cc8b6
#
_entry.id   2d581ff98391c4c352f789d0cf0cc8b6
#
_cell.length_a   1.000
_cell.length_b   1.000
_cell.length_c   1.000
_cell.angle_alpha   90.00
_cell.angle_beta   90.00
_cell.angle_gamma   90.00
#
_symmetry.space_group_name_H-M   'P 1'
#
loop_
_entity.id
_entity.type
_entity.pdbx_description
1 polymer ?
#
loop_
_entity_poly.entity_id
_entity_poly.type
_entity_poly.pdbx_seq_one_letter_code
_entity_poly.pdbx_strand_id
1 'polypeptide(L)'
;MLYDHTQSAPIYLLLLVIGIGTLAGSVFTDVIVAQVAMYSSGAFMLFLALCFRDLTVSDEGTELLIAFGPLSLFKRRLQYSEVEKVEQARSTIMDGWGIHMSPSGGWVWNLWGYDCVDVWYREGRKIRIGTDDAVVLATFLQTKVIPADKETQDSH
;
A
#
# COMPACT_ATOMS: atom_id res chain seq x y z
N MET A 1 9.27 -12.67 16.54
CA MET A 1 9.59 -12.87 15.11
C MET A 1 9.37 -11.53 14.46
N LEU A 2 10.33 -11.00 13.74
CA LEU A 2 10.17 -9.73 13.02
C LEU A 2 9.57 -10.06 11.65
N TYR A 3 8.56 -9.29 11.22
CA TYR A 3 8.00 -9.38 9.88
C TYR A 3 8.57 -8.24 9.04
N ASP A 4 9.09 -8.57 7.87
CA ASP A 4 9.57 -7.60 6.88
C ASP A 4 9.39 -8.23 5.50
N HIS A 5 8.49 -7.65 4.71
CA HIS A 5 8.17 -8.16 3.38
C HIS A 5 7.98 -7.00 2.41
N THR A 6 8.59 -7.13 1.23
CA THR A 6 8.49 -6.15 0.15
C THR A 6 7.95 -6.82 -1.11
N GLN A 7 6.78 -6.37 -1.55
CA GLN A 7 6.14 -6.74 -2.79
C GLN A 7 6.49 -5.74 -3.89
N SER A 8 6.88 -6.21 -5.07
CA SER A 8 7.08 -5.38 -6.25
C SER A 8 5.98 -5.61 -7.27
N ALA A 9 5.54 -4.57 -7.98
CA ALA A 9 4.50 -4.66 -8.99
C ALA A 9 5.02 -4.26 -10.38
N PRO A 10 4.59 -4.93 -11.46
CA PRO A 10 5.04 -4.58 -12.81
C PRO A 10 4.48 -3.24 -13.31
N ILE A 11 3.49 -2.67 -12.64
CA ILE A 11 2.83 -1.43 -13.07
C ILE A 11 3.79 -0.24 -13.18
N TYR A 12 4.85 -0.19 -12.36
CA TYR A 12 5.84 0.86 -12.46
C TYR A 12 6.57 0.86 -13.80
N LEU A 13 6.74 -0.32 -14.45
CA LEU A 13 7.34 -0.42 -15.79
C LEU A 13 6.49 0.28 -16.84
N LEU A 14 5.16 0.15 -16.75
CA LEU A 14 4.23 0.87 -17.62
C LEU A 14 4.38 2.38 -17.45
N LEU A 15 4.43 2.86 -16.22
CA LEU A 15 4.63 4.29 -15.91
C LEU A 15 6.00 4.78 -16.43
N LEU A 16 7.06 3.97 -16.30
CA LEU A 16 8.37 4.28 -16.85
C LEU A 16 8.33 4.42 -18.38
N VAL A 17 7.73 3.45 -19.07
CA VAL A 17 7.63 3.47 -20.54
C VAL A 17 6.85 4.69 -21.02
N ILE A 18 5.71 4.99 -20.40
CA ILE A 18 4.90 6.17 -20.73
C ILE A 18 5.69 7.45 -20.43
N GLY A 19 6.33 7.56 -19.27
CA GLY A 19 7.11 8.73 -18.88
C GLY A 19 8.27 9.00 -19.82
N ILE A 20 9.08 7.98 -20.13
CA ILE A 20 10.21 8.09 -21.08
C ILE A 20 9.70 8.40 -22.48
N GLY A 21 8.65 7.72 -22.94
CA GLY A 21 8.05 7.96 -24.26
C GLY A 21 7.52 9.38 -24.41
N THR A 22 6.87 9.93 -23.37
CA THR A 22 6.39 11.31 -23.35
C THR A 22 7.55 12.31 -23.38
N LEU A 23 8.61 12.08 -22.61
CA LEU A 23 9.81 12.93 -22.63
C LEU A 23 10.52 12.87 -24.00
N ALA A 24 10.68 11.67 -24.59
CA ALA A 24 11.26 11.53 -25.90
C ALA A 24 10.39 12.18 -26.99
N GLY A 25 9.07 12.05 -26.89
CA GLY A 25 8.12 12.66 -27.82
C GLY A 25 8.17 14.19 -27.83
N SER A 26 8.56 14.82 -26.73
CA SER A 26 8.62 16.28 -26.61
C SER A 26 9.63 16.92 -27.58
N VAL A 27 10.63 16.18 -28.05
CA VAL A 27 11.62 16.71 -29.01
C VAL A 27 11.06 16.82 -30.44
N PHE A 28 9.90 16.21 -30.72
CA PHE A 28 9.26 16.23 -32.03
C PHE A 28 8.20 17.32 -32.20
N THR A 29 8.01 18.18 -31.21
CA THR A 29 7.06 19.29 -31.30
C THR A 29 7.79 20.62 -31.14
N ASP A 30 7.45 21.58 -32.00
CA ASP A 30 7.98 22.95 -31.97
C ASP A 30 7.08 23.89 -31.15
N VAL A 31 5.95 23.39 -30.63
CA VAL A 31 5.01 24.17 -29.83
C VAL A 31 5.47 24.19 -28.37
N ILE A 32 5.96 25.32 -27.88
CA ILE A 32 6.52 25.48 -26.53
C ILE A 32 5.55 25.00 -25.43
N VAL A 33 4.27 25.34 -25.55
CA VAL A 33 3.25 24.91 -24.57
C VAL A 33 3.13 23.38 -24.52
N ALA A 34 3.16 22.73 -25.68
CA ALA A 34 3.13 21.27 -25.77
C ALA A 34 4.41 20.64 -25.19
N GLN A 35 5.58 21.21 -25.48
CA GLN A 35 6.84 20.76 -24.90
C GLN A 35 6.82 20.81 -23.36
N VAL A 36 6.43 21.94 -22.79
CA VAL A 36 6.36 22.11 -21.32
C VAL A 36 5.36 21.12 -20.71
N ALA A 37 4.21 20.90 -21.33
CA ALA A 37 3.22 19.93 -20.88
C ALA A 37 3.76 18.51 -20.94
N MET A 38 4.50 18.14 -21.99
CA MET A 38 5.10 16.81 -22.14
C MET A 38 6.26 16.59 -21.15
N TYR A 39 7.12 17.59 -20.94
CA TYR A 39 8.18 17.49 -19.92
C TYR A 39 7.62 17.32 -18.51
N SER A 40 6.64 18.14 -18.15
CA SER A 40 6.04 18.06 -16.81
C SER A 40 5.26 16.76 -16.59
N SER A 41 4.48 16.32 -17.57
CA SER A 41 3.74 15.05 -17.47
C SER A 41 4.67 13.82 -17.50
N GLY A 42 5.70 13.81 -18.34
CA GLY A 42 6.69 12.75 -18.38
C GLY A 42 7.48 12.63 -17.07
N ALA A 43 7.96 13.77 -16.54
CA ALA A 43 8.64 13.81 -15.25
C ALA A 43 7.74 13.34 -14.11
N PHE A 44 6.46 13.73 -14.13
CA PHE A 44 5.48 13.29 -13.14
C PHE A 44 5.22 11.78 -13.21
N MET A 45 5.14 11.18 -14.43
CA MET A 45 5.01 9.73 -14.58
C MET A 45 6.23 8.97 -14.05
N LEU A 46 7.45 9.48 -14.28
CA LEU A 46 8.66 8.89 -13.72
C LEU A 46 8.68 8.98 -12.19
N PHE A 47 8.23 10.10 -11.63
CA PHE A 47 8.09 10.25 -10.19
C PHE A 47 7.08 9.26 -9.61
N LEU A 48 5.92 9.09 -10.24
CA LEU A 48 4.93 8.09 -9.81
C LEU A 48 5.47 6.66 -9.94
N ALA A 49 6.25 6.36 -11.00
CA ALA A 49 6.88 5.06 -11.15
C ALA A 49 7.81 4.73 -9.97
N LEU A 50 8.55 5.71 -9.46
CA LEU A 50 9.38 5.54 -8.25
C LEU A 50 8.51 5.37 -6.99
N CYS A 51 7.44 6.15 -6.85
CA CYS A 51 6.57 6.07 -5.68
C CYS A 51 5.83 4.73 -5.58
N PHE A 52 5.42 4.15 -6.70
CA PHE A 52 4.62 2.92 -6.75
C PHE A 52 5.39 1.70 -7.30
N ARG A 53 6.70 1.69 -7.12
CA ARG A 53 7.54 0.57 -7.53
C ARG A 53 7.34 -0.66 -6.66
N ASP A 54 7.30 -0.46 -5.35
CA ASP A 54 7.20 -1.51 -4.35
C ASP A 54 6.32 -1.08 -3.16
N LEU A 55 5.87 -2.06 -2.40
CA LEU A 55 5.13 -1.90 -1.16
C LEU A 55 5.84 -2.73 -0.10
N THR A 56 6.37 -2.08 0.91
CA THR A 56 7.02 -2.71 2.06
C THR A 56 6.09 -2.68 3.26
N VAL A 57 5.97 -3.83 3.92
CA VAL A 57 5.25 -3.98 5.18
C VAL A 57 6.23 -4.54 6.20
N SER A 58 6.54 -3.78 7.24
CA SER A 58 7.55 -4.13 8.24
C SER A 58 7.07 -3.92 9.67
N ASP A 59 7.52 -4.80 10.57
CA ASP A 59 7.29 -4.72 12.01
C ASP A 59 8.27 -3.75 12.67
N GLU A 60 7.79 -2.67 13.24
CA GLU A 60 8.57 -1.73 14.04
C GLU A 60 8.42 -1.97 15.57
N GLY A 61 8.00 -3.18 15.97
CA GLY A 61 7.89 -3.62 17.37
C GLY A 61 6.50 -3.38 17.96
N THR A 62 6.06 -2.15 18.10
CA THR A 62 4.74 -1.76 18.62
C THR A 62 3.74 -1.40 17.52
N GLU A 63 4.22 -1.22 16.31
CA GLU A 63 3.43 -0.83 15.15
C GLU A 63 3.90 -1.53 13.87
N LEU A 64 2.99 -1.65 12.91
CA LEU A 64 3.28 -2.10 11.55
C LEU A 64 3.45 -0.88 10.66
N LEU A 65 4.59 -0.79 9.99
CA LEU A 65 4.83 0.21 8.94
C LEU A 65 4.40 -0.35 7.58
N ILE A 66 3.63 0.42 6.84
CA ILE A 66 3.23 0.17 5.46
C ILE A 66 3.76 1.33 4.64
N ALA A 67 4.65 1.09 3.68
CA ALA A 67 5.32 2.14 2.93
C ALA A 67 5.40 1.81 1.44
N PHE A 68 5.08 2.78 0.58
CA PHE A 68 5.19 2.68 -0.87
C PHE A 68 6.50 3.28 -1.37
N GLY A 69 7.16 2.53 -2.25
CA GLY A 69 8.35 2.92 -2.98
C GLY A 69 9.58 3.16 -2.12
N PRO A 70 10.74 3.29 -2.74
CA PRO A 70 12.01 3.47 -2.02
C PRO A 70 12.07 4.81 -1.27
N LEU A 71 11.26 5.80 -1.68
CA LEU A 71 11.22 7.11 -1.04
C LEU A 71 10.31 7.14 0.20
N SER A 72 9.45 6.11 0.39
CA SER A 72 8.49 6.00 1.51
C SER A 72 7.67 7.28 1.74
N LEU A 73 7.34 8.01 0.65
CA LEU A 73 6.55 9.24 0.72
C LEU A 73 5.11 8.95 1.16
N PHE A 74 4.56 7.84 0.69
CA PHE A 74 3.26 7.32 1.10
C PHE A 74 3.50 6.20 2.10
N LYS A 75 3.35 6.52 3.38
CA LYS A 75 3.51 5.55 4.48
C LYS A 75 2.39 5.67 5.48
N ARG A 76 2.07 4.57 6.12
CA ARG A 76 1.10 4.48 7.20
C ARG A 76 1.64 3.59 8.30
N ARG A 77 1.37 3.96 9.54
CA ARG A 77 1.68 3.18 10.73
C ARG A 77 0.38 2.70 11.35
N LEU A 78 0.37 1.46 11.77
CA LEU A 78 -0.75 0.79 12.38
C LEU A 78 -0.30 0.29 13.76
N GLN A 79 -0.81 0.91 14.81
CA GLN A 79 -0.53 0.52 16.19
C GLN A 79 -1.21 -0.81 16.49
N TYR A 80 -0.48 -1.81 16.98
CA TYR A 80 -1.07 -3.10 17.30
C TYR A 80 -2.12 -3.03 18.42
N SER A 81 -1.97 -2.10 19.35
CA SER A 81 -2.93 -1.85 20.44
C SER A 81 -4.30 -1.37 19.98
N GLU A 82 -4.38 -0.75 18.80
CA GLU A 82 -5.62 -0.25 18.20
C GLU A 82 -6.35 -1.32 17.38
N VAL A 83 -5.69 -2.44 17.10
CA VAL A 83 -6.25 -3.51 16.27
C VAL A 83 -7.14 -4.40 17.12
N GLU A 84 -8.36 -4.65 16.63
CA GLU A 84 -9.32 -5.56 17.23
C GLU A 84 -9.31 -6.92 16.54
N LYS A 85 -9.24 -6.93 15.20
CA LYS A 85 -9.40 -8.15 14.41
C LYS A 85 -8.54 -8.11 13.14
N VAL A 86 -8.02 -9.27 12.76
CA VAL A 86 -7.24 -9.45 11.55
C VAL A 86 -7.78 -10.68 10.80
N GLU A 87 -8.07 -10.52 9.52
CA GLU A 87 -8.53 -11.60 8.65
C GLU A 87 -7.80 -11.57 7.31
N GLN A 88 -7.47 -12.74 6.81
CA GLN A 88 -7.06 -12.89 5.43
C GLN A 88 -8.26 -12.63 4.52
N ALA A 89 -8.08 -11.83 3.51
CA ALA A 89 -9.13 -11.43 2.58
C ALA A 89 -8.62 -11.47 1.13
N ARG A 90 -9.55 -11.32 0.20
CA ARG A 90 -9.23 -11.17 -1.21
C ARG A 90 -9.89 -9.93 -1.76
N SER A 91 -9.09 -9.10 -2.40
CA SER A 91 -9.54 -7.90 -3.10
C SER A 91 -10.26 -8.26 -4.40
N THR A 92 -11.13 -7.40 -4.86
CA THR A 92 -11.80 -7.52 -6.16
C THR A 92 -11.23 -6.50 -7.14
N ILE A 93 -11.56 -6.64 -8.43
CA ILE A 93 -11.21 -5.63 -9.46
C ILE A 93 -11.78 -4.25 -9.09
N MET A 94 -12.94 -4.22 -8.41
CA MET A 94 -13.59 -3.00 -7.96
C MET A 94 -12.82 -2.28 -6.84
N ASP A 95 -12.06 -3.02 -6.03
CA ASP A 95 -11.21 -2.44 -5.00
C ASP A 95 -9.94 -1.79 -5.58
N GLY A 96 -9.55 -2.13 -6.81
CA GLY A 96 -8.43 -1.49 -7.53
C GLY A 96 -7.05 -1.64 -6.86
N TRP A 97 -6.10 -0.88 -7.39
CA TRP A 97 -4.73 -0.76 -6.88
C TRP A 97 -4.45 0.67 -6.43
N GLY A 98 -3.45 0.86 -5.58
CA GLY A 98 -3.06 2.15 -5.02
C GLY A 98 -3.59 2.40 -3.61
N ILE A 99 -3.70 3.68 -3.26
CA ILE A 99 -4.20 4.15 -1.97
C ILE A 99 -5.53 4.85 -2.21
N HIS A 100 -6.62 4.26 -1.72
CA HIS A 100 -7.96 4.82 -1.90
C HIS A 100 -8.94 4.30 -0.84
N MET A 101 -10.15 4.85 -0.81
CA MET A 101 -11.26 4.31 -0.02
C MET A 101 -12.02 3.25 -0.81
N SER A 102 -12.23 2.08 -0.20
CA SER A 102 -13.04 1.02 -0.80
C SER A 102 -14.54 1.36 -0.74
N PRO A 103 -15.31 1.01 -1.78
CA PRO A 103 -16.78 1.06 -1.72
C PRO A 103 -17.36 0.20 -0.60
N SER A 104 -16.67 -0.87 -0.20
CA SER A 104 -17.04 -1.73 0.93
C SER A 104 -16.65 -1.18 2.31
N GLY A 105 -16.14 0.05 2.36
CA GLY A 105 -15.68 0.75 3.55
C GLY A 105 -14.22 0.46 3.90
N GLY A 106 -13.56 1.49 4.43
CA GLY A 106 -12.16 1.45 4.86
C GLY A 106 -11.16 1.84 3.78
N TRP A 107 -9.93 2.07 4.22
CA TRP A 107 -8.81 2.42 3.34
C TRP A 107 -8.19 1.17 2.74
N VAL A 108 -7.88 1.23 1.45
CA VAL A 108 -7.10 0.22 0.73
C VAL A 108 -5.69 0.74 0.50
N TRP A 109 -4.72 -0.09 0.84
CA TRP A 109 -3.29 0.10 0.58
C TRP A 109 -2.82 -1.14 -0.17
N ASN A 110 -3.00 -1.14 -1.50
CA ASN A 110 -2.68 -2.28 -2.36
C ASN A 110 -1.85 -1.82 -3.54
N LEU A 111 -0.68 -2.40 -3.73
CA LEU A 111 0.17 -2.12 -4.88
C LEU A 111 -0.26 -2.94 -6.11
N TRP A 112 -0.48 -4.26 -5.91
CA TRP A 112 -0.72 -5.22 -6.97
C TRP A 112 -1.35 -6.50 -6.42
N GLY A 113 -2.06 -7.23 -7.29
CA GLY A 113 -2.66 -8.51 -6.93
C GLY A 113 -4.02 -8.39 -6.24
N TYR A 114 -4.51 -9.51 -5.75
CA TYR A 114 -5.82 -9.63 -5.12
C TYR A 114 -5.75 -10.12 -3.69
N ASP A 115 -4.65 -10.72 -3.27
CA ASP A 115 -4.50 -11.23 -1.92
C ASP A 115 -4.21 -10.06 -0.97
N CYS A 116 -4.86 -10.07 0.19
CA CYS A 116 -4.81 -8.97 1.13
C CYS A 116 -5.13 -9.44 2.56
N VAL A 117 -4.85 -8.55 3.50
CA VAL A 117 -5.22 -8.71 4.90
C VAL A 117 -6.10 -7.52 5.30
N ASP A 118 -7.30 -7.83 5.79
CA ASP A 118 -8.21 -6.85 6.38
C ASP A 118 -7.91 -6.74 7.87
N VAL A 119 -7.68 -5.51 8.32
CA VAL A 119 -7.40 -5.18 9.71
C VAL A 119 -8.47 -4.21 10.20
N TRP A 120 -9.19 -4.60 11.23
CA TRP A 120 -10.20 -3.78 11.89
C TRP A 120 -9.62 -3.13 13.14
N TYR A 121 -9.87 -1.85 13.28
CA TYR A 121 -9.55 -1.10 14.48
C TYR A 121 -10.71 -1.18 15.49
N ARG A 122 -10.41 -1.07 16.77
CA ARG A 122 -11.39 -1.04 17.87
C ARG A 122 -12.46 0.05 17.71
N GLU A 123 -12.17 1.09 16.95
CA GLU A 123 -13.12 2.16 16.59
C GLU A 123 -14.07 1.80 15.42
N GLY A 124 -14.03 0.57 14.92
CA GLY A 124 -14.85 0.09 13.80
C GLY A 124 -14.33 0.50 12.41
N ARG A 125 -13.22 1.21 12.31
CA ARG A 125 -12.57 1.52 11.03
C ARG A 125 -11.82 0.29 10.51
N LYS A 126 -11.72 0.18 9.19
CA LYS A 126 -11.00 -0.91 8.52
C LYS A 126 -9.88 -0.36 7.63
N ILE A 127 -8.77 -1.08 7.56
CA ILE A 127 -7.74 -0.93 6.54
C ILE A 127 -7.53 -2.28 5.86
N ARG A 128 -7.38 -2.26 4.54
CA ARG A 128 -7.02 -3.42 3.72
C ARG A 128 -5.60 -3.23 3.22
N ILE A 129 -4.74 -4.20 3.51
CA ILE A 129 -3.32 -4.22 3.14
C ILE A 129 -3.16 -5.28 2.05
N GLY A 130 -2.86 -4.85 0.82
CA GLY A 130 -2.52 -5.76 -0.28
C GLY A 130 -1.12 -6.34 -0.07
N THR A 131 -0.98 -7.63 -0.32
CA THR A 131 0.29 -8.33 -0.20
C THR A 131 0.22 -9.67 -0.94
N ASP A 132 1.33 -10.11 -1.49
CA ASP A 132 1.50 -11.45 -2.06
C ASP A 132 1.82 -12.51 -0.97
N ASP A 133 1.96 -12.09 0.30
CA ASP A 133 2.24 -12.95 1.46
C ASP A 133 1.13 -12.83 2.55
N ALA A 134 -0.13 -12.87 2.14
CA ALA A 134 -1.28 -12.60 2.99
C ALA A 134 -1.42 -13.58 4.17
N VAL A 135 -1.03 -14.85 3.97
CA VAL A 135 -1.11 -15.89 5.03
C VAL A 135 -0.14 -15.58 6.16
N VAL A 136 1.12 -15.27 5.82
CA VAL A 136 2.16 -15.01 6.82
C VAL A 136 1.88 -13.68 7.52
N LEU A 137 1.50 -12.64 6.77
CA LEU A 137 1.15 -11.34 7.35
C LEU A 137 -0.04 -11.46 8.32
N ALA A 138 -1.13 -12.15 7.93
CA ALA A 138 -2.29 -12.33 8.80
C ALA A 138 -1.94 -13.10 10.07
N THR A 139 -1.18 -14.21 9.94
CA THR A 139 -0.72 -15.01 11.08
C THR A 139 0.16 -14.19 12.00
N PHE A 140 1.11 -13.42 11.43
CA PHE A 140 1.97 -12.54 12.21
C PHE A 140 1.17 -11.51 13.01
N LEU A 141 0.25 -10.79 12.35
CA LEU A 141 -0.58 -9.78 13.00
C LEU A 141 -1.45 -10.37 14.11
N GLN A 142 -2.00 -11.57 13.91
CA GLN A 142 -2.77 -12.27 14.94
C GLN A 142 -1.95 -12.58 16.19
N THR A 143 -0.62 -12.76 16.07
CA THR A 143 0.25 -12.94 17.25
C THR A 143 0.54 -11.64 18.00
N LYS A 144 0.42 -10.50 17.33
CA LYS A 144 0.66 -9.15 17.90
C LYS A 144 -0.59 -8.52 18.51
N VAL A 145 -1.77 -8.92 18.04
CA VAL A 145 -3.05 -8.40 18.54
C VAL A 145 -3.43 -9.16 19.79
N ILE A 146 -3.56 -8.45 20.91
CA ILE A 146 -4.07 -9.03 22.16
C ILE A 146 -5.59 -9.19 22.02
N PRO A 147 -6.14 -10.42 22.10
CA PRO A 147 -7.59 -10.61 22.07
C PRO A 147 -8.25 -9.83 23.20
N ALA A 148 -9.35 -9.15 22.89
CA ALA A 148 -10.11 -8.35 23.87
C ALA A 148 -10.58 -9.18 25.11
N ASP A 149 -10.65 -10.51 24.96
CA ASP A 149 -11.07 -11.42 26.04
C ASP A 149 -10.05 -11.58 27.18
N LYS A 150 -8.78 -11.15 27.00
CA LYS A 150 -7.77 -11.26 28.06
C LYS A 150 -7.69 -10.03 28.98
N GLU A 151 -8.14 -8.85 28.53
CA GLU A 151 -8.14 -7.65 29.38
C GLU A 151 -9.17 -7.73 30.53
N THR A 152 -10.20 -8.59 30.40
CA THR A 152 -11.26 -8.71 31.41
C THR A 152 -10.91 -9.70 32.54
N GLN A 153 -9.87 -10.52 32.40
CA GLN A 153 -9.47 -11.51 33.42
C GLN A 153 -8.40 -11.02 34.39
N ASP A 154 -7.65 -9.96 34.07
CA ASP A 154 -6.60 -9.45 34.96
C ASP A 154 -7.08 -8.32 35.90
N SER A 155 -8.36 -7.99 35.88
CA SER A 155 -8.95 -6.94 36.75
C SER A 155 -9.87 -7.46 37.89
N HIS A 156 -9.62 -8.70 38.35
CA HIS A 156 -10.28 -9.26 39.55
C HIS A 156 -9.27 -9.72 40.59
#